data_a5c2c1ffc903907d77f06f39c7f43616
#
_entry.id   a5c2c1ffc903907d77f06f39c7f43616
#
_cell.length_a   1.000
_cell.length_b   1.000
_cell.length_c   1.000
_cell.angle_alpha   90.00
_cell.angle_beta   90.00
_cell.angle_gamma   90.00
#
_symmetry.space_group_name_H-M   'P 1'
#
loop_
_entity.id
_entity.type
_entity.pdbx_description
1 polymer ?
#
loop_
_entity_poly.entity_id
_entity_poly.type
_entity_poly.pdbx_seq_one_letter_code
_entity_poly.pdbx_strand_id
1 'polypeptide(L)'
;YKKIFKKLQTFSKKYKFLKVYSNLSRPDFLGLLKNCGILIGNSSSGVIESGCFSIPVINIGIRQKGRERDKKVIDVEDFQRQRIREAILKAQNIKNNHKLHLKSIYGDGKASQKIVRYLEKKYPENITQKYIAY
;
A
#
# COMPACT_ATOMS: atom_id res chain seq x y z
N TYR A 1 20.05 -3.49 1.90
CA TYR A 1 19.41 -2.54 2.80
C TYR A 1 20.38 -1.48 3.33
N LYS A 2 21.51 -1.86 3.95
CA LYS A 2 22.51 -0.92 4.53
C LYS A 2 23.02 0.13 3.53
N LYS A 3 23.31 -0.27 2.29
CA LYS A 3 23.80 0.65 1.23
C LYS A 3 22.77 1.73 0.87
N ILE A 4 21.50 1.36 0.73
CA ILE A 4 20.40 2.30 0.42
C ILE A 4 20.22 3.29 1.57
N PHE A 5 20.16 2.79 2.81
CA PHE A 5 20.00 3.63 4.00
C PHE A 5 21.14 4.66 4.14
N LYS A 6 22.40 4.22 3.98
CA LYS A 6 23.56 5.12 4.01
C LYS A 6 23.47 6.21 2.92
N LYS A 7 23.01 5.84 1.72
CA LYS A 7 22.83 6.81 0.63
C LYS A 7 21.76 7.84 0.95
N LEU A 8 20.62 7.38 1.51
CA LEU A 8 19.55 8.28 1.94
C LEU A 8 19.99 9.24 3.04
N GLN A 9 20.75 8.76 4.03
CA GLN A 9 21.33 9.61 5.07
C GLN A 9 22.27 10.68 4.50
N THR A 10 23.09 10.32 3.50
CA THR A 10 23.95 11.29 2.82
C THR A 10 23.14 12.37 2.09
N PHE A 11 22.07 11.95 1.42
CA PHE A 11 21.20 12.90 0.72
C PHE A 11 20.40 13.80 1.68
N SER A 12 19.94 13.29 2.82
CA SER A 12 19.20 14.08 3.81
C SER A 12 20.04 15.20 4.43
N LYS A 13 21.36 15.02 4.51
CA LYS A 13 22.29 16.10 4.92
C LYS A 13 22.39 17.21 3.85
N LYS A 14 22.29 16.84 2.57
CA LYS A 14 22.38 17.79 1.45
C LYS A 14 21.04 18.46 1.16
N TYR A 15 19.93 17.75 1.27
CA TYR A 15 18.60 18.22 0.87
C TYR A 15 17.67 18.33 2.09
N LYS A 16 17.40 19.53 2.56
CA LYS A 16 16.58 19.80 3.76
C LYS A 16 15.14 19.25 3.68
N PHE A 17 14.60 19.12 2.46
CA PHE A 17 13.27 18.55 2.24
C PHE A 17 13.21 17.02 2.43
N LEU A 18 14.35 16.32 2.38
CA LEU A 18 14.43 14.88 2.56
C LEU A 18 14.55 14.54 4.05
N LYS A 19 13.54 13.87 4.58
CA LYS A 19 13.54 13.31 5.95
C LYS A 19 13.72 11.81 5.89
N VAL A 20 14.57 11.28 6.76
CA VAL A 20 14.89 9.83 6.83
C VAL A 20 14.58 9.33 8.23
N TYR A 21 13.71 8.32 8.30
CA TYR A 21 13.34 7.64 9.53
C TYR A 21 13.75 6.17 9.43
N SER A 22 14.43 5.65 10.44
CA SER A 22 14.80 4.23 10.52
C SER A 22 13.62 3.35 10.86
N ASN A 23 12.72 3.87 11.68
CA ASN A 23 11.49 3.22 12.11
C ASN A 23 10.45 4.30 12.47
N LEU A 24 9.19 3.93 12.32
CA LEU A 24 8.03 4.72 12.72
C LEU A 24 7.09 3.83 13.52
N SER A 25 6.44 4.39 14.52
CA SER A 25 5.31 3.71 15.15
C SER A 25 4.21 3.47 14.12
N ARG A 26 3.37 2.45 14.35
CA ARG A 26 2.25 2.18 13.43
C ARG A 26 1.29 3.37 13.28
N PRO A 27 0.90 4.08 14.34
CA PRO A 27 0.07 5.29 14.22
C PRO A 27 0.73 6.38 13.38
N ASP A 28 2.03 6.63 13.59
CA ASP A 28 2.78 7.65 12.82
C ASP A 28 2.88 7.28 11.34
N PHE A 29 3.17 6.00 11.06
CA PHE A 29 3.20 5.50 9.69
C PHE A 29 1.85 5.67 8.98
N LEU A 30 0.74 5.28 9.63
CA LEU A 30 -0.61 5.45 9.08
C LEU A 30 -0.99 6.92 8.92
N GLY A 31 -0.57 7.79 9.87
CA GLY A 31 -0.75 9.22 9.80
C GLY A 31 -0.03 9.83 8.59
N LEU A 32 1.23 9.45 8.36
CA LEU A 32 1.98 9.85 7.18
C LEU A 32 1.33 9.32 5.90
N LEU A 33 0.93 8.05 5.88
CA LEU A 33 0.29 7.43 4.74
C LEU A 33 -1.01 8.16 4.35
N LYS A 34 -1.84 8.51 5.35
CA LYS A 34 -3.08 9.26 5.14
C LYS A 34 -2.85 10.64 4.50
N ASN A 35 -1.72 11.29 4.83
CA ASN A 35 -1.42 12.65 4.42
C ASN A 35 -0.41 12.76 3.26
N CYS A 36 0.18 11.64 2.82
CA CYS A 36 1.12 11.68 1.71
C CYS A 36 0.43 11.88 0.36
N GLY A 37 1.17 12.41 -0.59
CA GLY A 37 0.70 12.59 -1.97
C GLY A 37 0.78 11.29 -2.77
N ILE A 38 1.88 10.56 -2.62
CA ILE A 38 2.20 9.33 -3.36
C ILE A 38 3.02 8.45 -2.43
N LEU A 39 2.77 7.14 -2.45
CA LEU A 39 3.63 6.15 -1.82
C LEU A 39 4.48 5.44 -2.88
N ILE A 40 5.79 5.35 -2.66
CA ILE A 40 6.73 4.68 -3.57
C ILE A 40 7.48 3.59 -2.81
N GLY A 41 7.46 2.37 -3.31
CA GLY A 41 8.21 1.27 -2.71
C GLY A 41 7.75 -0.10 -3.16
N ASN A 42 8.16 -1.14 -2.44
CA ASN A 42 7.76 -2.53 -2.72
C ASN A 42 7.15 -3.23 -1.49
N SER A 43 6.69 -2.45 -0.52
CA SER A 43 6.04 -2.98 0.68
C SER A 43 4.61 -3.43 0.40
N SER A 44 4.17 -4.48 1.08
CA SER A 44 2.76 -4.91 1.06
C SER A 44 1.81 -3.82 1.57
N SER A 45 2.26 -2.95 2.46
CA SER A 45 1.50 -1.78 2.92
C SER A 45 1.07 -0.88 1.76
N GLY A 46 1.92 -0.73 0.74
CA GLY A 46 1.59 0.02 -0.47
C GLY A 46 0.46 -0.58 -1.28
N VAL A 47 0.29 -1.91 -1.24
CA VAL A 47 -0.79 -2.58 -1.98
C VAL A 47 -2.06 -2.69 -1.12
N ILE A 48 -1.92 -3.01 0.17
CA ILE A 48 -3.04 -3.34 1.06
C ILE A 48 -3.60 -2.09 1.76
N GLU A 49 -2.73 -1.37 2.49
CA GLU A 49 -3.18 -0.28 3.39
C GLU A 49 -3.47 1.03 2.65
N SER A 50 -2.76 1.30 1.55
CA SER A 50 -2.94 2.52 0.76
C SER A 50 -4.36 2.68 0.18
N GLY A 51 -5.02 1.57 -0.11
CA GLY A 51 -6.40 1.57 -0.60
C GLY A 51 -7.37 2.27 0.36
N CYS A 52 -7.15 2.13 1.68
CA CYS A 52 -7.97 2.76 2.71
C CYS A 52 -7.85 4.30 2.71
N PHE A 53 -6.73 4.84 2.24
CA PHE A 53 -6.46 6.29 2.22
C PHE A 53 -6.59 6.91 0.82
N SER A 54 -6.94 6.11 -0.17
CA SER A 54 -7.13 6.57 -1.55
C SER A 54 -5.92 7.28 -2.15
N ILE A 55 -4.71 6.89 -1.77
CA ILE A 55 -3.46 7.44 -2.29
C ILE A 55 -2.92 6.62 -3.46
N PRO A 56 -2.32 7.25 -4.47
CA PRO A 56 -1.60 6.56 -5.53
C PRO A 56 -0.35 5.87 -4.99
N VAL A 57 -0.06 4.69 -5.52
CA VAL A 57 1.11 3.90 -5.14
C VAL A 57 1.92 3.55 -6.37
N ILE A 58 3.24 3.69 -6.26
CA ILE A 58 4.18 3.18 -7.25
C ILE A 58 4.89 1.98 -6.64
N ASN A 59 4.52 0.79 -7.10
CA ASN A 59 5.13 -0.46 -6.68
C ASN A 59 6.33 -0.78 -7.57
N ILE A 60 7.54 -0.77 -6.98
CA ILE A 60 8.79 -0.98 -7.73
C ILE A 60 9.26 -2.42 -7.54
N GLY A 61 9.50 -3.10 -8.68
CA GLY A 61 9.94 -4.48 -8.73
C GLY A 61 8.80 -5.49 -8.61
N ILE A 62 9.15 -6.76 -8.58
CA ILE A 62 8.23 -7.89 -8.73
C ILE A 62 7.74 -8.50 -7.41
N ARG A 63 8.19 -7.98 -6.25
CA ARG A 63 7.91 -8.58 -4.94
C ARG A 63 6.41 -8.73 -4.65
N GLN A 64 5.58 -7.84 -5.17
CA GLN A 64 4.13 -7.87 -4.98
C GLN A 64 3.38 -8.47 -6.17
N LYS A 65 4.06 -9.13 -7.11
CA LYS A 65 3.44 -9.78 -8.27
C LYS A 65 2.43 -10.85 -7.81
N GLY A 66 1.29 -10.94 -8.50
CA GLY A 66 0.23 -11.90 -8.17
C GLY A 66 -0.73 -11.46 -7.05
N ARG A 67 -0.46 -10.36 -6.33
CA ARG A 67 -1.43 -9.81 -5.37
C ARG A 67 -2.53 -9.03 -6.09
N GLU A 68 -3.76 -9.18 -5.64
CA GLU A 68 -4.83 -8.25 -6.02
C GLU A 68 -4.42 -6.82 -5.68
N ARG A 69 -4.79 -5.88 -6.53
CA ARG A 69 -4.38 -4.48 -6.36
C ARG A 69 -5.42 -3.50 -6.84
N ASP A 70 -5.50 -2.40 -6.14
CA ASP A 70 -6.35 -1.27 -6.47
C ASP A 70 -5.87 -0.60 -7.77
N LYS A 71 -6.77 0.00 -8.53
CA LYS A 71 -6.47 0.75 -9.78
C LYS A 71 -5.48 1.91 -9.58
N LYS A 72 -5.23 2.31 -8.34
CA LYS A 72 -4.26 3.37 -7.98
C LYS A 72 -2.82 2.85 -7.83
N VAL A 73 -2.62 1.54 -7.92
CA VAL A 73 -1.27 0.95 -7.86
C VAL A 73 -0.70 0.90 -9.27
N ILE A 74 0.42 1.57 -9.47
CA ILE A 74 1.20 1.61 -10.70
C ILE A 74 2.40 0.70 -10.51
N ASP A 75 2.49 -0.38 -11.28
CA ASP A 75 3.64 -1.28 -11.24
C ASP A 75 4.76 -0.78 -12.15
N VAL A 76 5.98 -0.81 -11.61
CA VAL A 76 7.23 -0.58 -12.33
C VAL A 76 8.12 -1.78 -12.04
N GLU A 77 8.11 -2.76 -12.94
CA GLU A 77 8.80 -4.05 -12.72
C GLU A 77 10.33 -3.93 -12.74
N ASP A 78 10.84 -2.96 -13.45
CA ASP A 78 12.27 -2.67 -13.54
C ASP A 78 12.67 -1.41 -12.73
N PHE A 79 14.00 -1.22 -12.59
CA PHE A 79 14.55 -0.08 -11.85
C PHE A 79 14.99 1.07 -12.77
N GLN A 80 14.49 1.13 -13.99
CA GLN A 80 14.85 2.18 -14.95
C GLN A 80 14.32 3.55 -14.48
N ARG A 81 15.25 4.50 -14.38
CA ARG A 81 14.95 5.86 -13.92
C ARG A 81 13.79 6.51 -14.69
N GLN A 82 13.78 6.31 -16.02
CA GLN A 82 12.76 6.90 -16.89
C GLN A 82 11.36 6.36 -16.54
N ARG A 83 11.21 5.05 -16.38
CA ARG A 83 9.93 4.42 -16.03
C ARG A 83 9.43 4.85 -14.64
N ILE A 84 10.35 4.97 -13.67
CA ILE A 84 9.99 5.50 -12.33
C ILE A 84 9.49 6.93 -12.44
N ARG A 85 10.14 7.78 -13.26
CA ARG A 85 9.72 9.17 -13.50
C ARG A 85 8.32 9.25 -14.13
N GLU A 86 8.06 8.45 -15.14
CA GLU A 86 6.75 8.36 -15.81
C GLU A 86 5.66 7.90 -14.83
N ALA A 87 5.97 6.90 -13.99
CA ALA A 87 5.05 6.45 -12.95
C ALA A 87 4.73 7.55 -11.92
N ILE A 88 5.72 8.38 -11.54
CA ILE A 88 5.51 9.54 -10.66
C ILE A 88 4.54 10.53 -11.30
N LEU A 89 4.75 10.90 -12.57
CA LEU A 89 3.86 11.83 -13.29
C LEU A 89 2.44 11.26 -13.38
N LYS A 90 2.30 9.96 -13.70
CA LYS A 90 1.01 9.28 -13.72
C LYS A 90 0.34 9.30 -12.34
N ALA A 91 1.08 9.04 -11.27
CA ALA A 91 0.58 9.06 -9.91
C ALA A 91 0.11 10.47 -9.49
N GLN A 92 0.83 11.52 -9.88
CA GLN A 92 0.43 12.92 -9.66
C GLN A 92 -0.92 13.24 -10.34
N ASN A 93 -1.10 12.77 -11.58
CA ASN A 93 -2.37 12.95 -12.30
C ASN A 93 -3.52 12.21 -11.61
N ILE A 94 -3.30 11.00 -11.10
CA ILE A 94 -4.28 10.26 -10.30
C ILE A 94 -4.63 11.04 -9.02
N LYS A 95 -3.63 11.58 -8.32
CA LYS A 95 -3.85 12.36 -7.10
C LYS A 95 -4.68 13.62 -7.34
N ASN A 96 -4.42 14.32 -8.43
CA ASN A 96 -5.13 15.56 -8.78
C ASN A 96 -6.57 15.32 -9.27
N ASN A 97 -6.86 14.09 -9.69
CA ASN A 97 -8.21 13.72 -10.13
C ASN A 97 -9.05 13.26 -8.94
N HIS A 98 -9.66 14.23 -8.22
CA HIS A 98 -10.47 14.00 -7.01
C HIS A 98 -11.67 13.06 -7.16
N LYS A 99 -12.06 12.66 -8.38
CA LYS A 99 -13.17 11.73 -8.64
C LYS A 99 -12.87 10.27 -8.33
N LEU A 100 -11.61 9.93 -8.02
CA LEU A 100 -11.18 8.55 -7.75
C LEU A 100 -11.28 8.17 -6.26
N HIS A 101 -12.44 8.39 -5.62
CA HIS A 101 -12.78 7.71 -4.37
C HIS A 101 -13.13 6.24 -4.64
N LEU A 102 -12.16 5.44 -5.04
CA LEU A 102 -12.35 4.01 -5.21
C LEU A 102 -12.39 3.35 -3.83
N LYS A 103 -13.40 2.52 -3.59
CA LYS A 103 -13.43 1.66 -2.39
C LYS A 103 -12.23 0.73 -2.45
N SER A 104 -11.56 0.54 -1.31
CA SER A 104 -10.47 -0.44 -1.22
C SER A 104 -10.98 -1.83 -1.55
N ILE A 105 -10.27 -2.57 -2.39
CA ILE A 105 -10.56 -3.98 -2.66
C ILE A 105 -10.32 -4.86 -1.42
N TYR A 106 -9.53 -4.39 -0.47
CA TYR A 106 -9.23 -5.08 0.79
C TYR A 106 -10.26 -4.82 1.90
N GLY A 107 -11.38 -4.17 1.57
CA GLY A 107 -12.51 -3.99 2.47
C GLY A 107 -12.68 -2.57 3.02
N ASP A 108 -13.64 -2.47 3.91
CA ASP A 108 -14.16 -1.22 4.48
C ASP A 108 -13.88 -1.08 5.99
N GLY A 109 -13.01 -1.92 6.54
CA GLY A 109 -12.69 -1.94 7.98
C GLY A 109 -13.74 -2.66 8.86
N LYS A 110 -14.81 -3.20 8.28
CA LYS A 110 -15.92 -3.86 9.00
C LYS A 110 -15.83 -5.38 9.02
N ALA A 111 -14.66 -5.97 8.78
CA ALA A 111 -14.49 -7.41 8.68
C ALA A 111 -14.90 -8.12 9.98
N SER A 112 -14.47 -7.63 11.16
CA SER A 112 -14.86 -8.19 12.45
C SER A 112 -16.36 -8.22 12.67
N GLN A 113 -17.04 -7.12 12.36
CA GLN A 113 -18.51 -7.04 12.46
C GLN A 113 -19.21 -8.03 11.52
N LYS A 114 -18.69 -8.21 10.31
CA LYS A 114 -19.24 -9.18 9.34
C LYS A 114 -19.03 -10.61 9.83
N ILE A 115 -17.86 -10.91 10.39
CA ILE A 115 -17.56 -12.23 10.97
C ILE A 115 -18.49 -12.53 12.13
N VAL A 116 -18.63 -11.62 13.10
CA VAL A 116 -19.53 -11.79 14.24
C VAL A 116 -20.96 -12.07 13.78
N ARG A 117 -21.50 -11.21 12.88
CA ARG A 117 -22.86 -11.40 12.35
C ARG A 117 -23.04 -12.73 11.60
N TYR A 118 -21.99 -13.23 10.96
CA TYR A 118 -22.04 -14.53 10.29
C TYR A 118 -22.09 -15.66 11.30
N LEU A 119 -21.27 -15.59 12.35
CA LEU A 119 -21.22 -16.59 13.42
C LEU A 119 -22.54 -16.62 14.22
N GLU A 120 -23.15 -15.45 14.49
CA GLU A 120 -24.45 -15.37 15.17
C GLU A 120 -25.59 -16.02 14.37
N LYS A 121 -25.51 -15.97 13.02
CA LYS A 121 -26.56 -16.49 12.14
C LYS A 121 -26.37 -17.94 11.73
N LYS A 122 -25.14 -18.40 11.65
CA LYS A 122 -24.75 -19.74 11.19
C LYS A 122 -23.62 -20.25 12.07
N TYR A 123 -23.95 -20.81 13.21
CA TYR A 123 -23.01 -21.67 13.93
C TYR A 123 -23.03 -23.02 13.21
N PRO A 124 -21.95 -23.41 12.49
CA PRO A 124 -21.94 -24.69 11.80
C PRO A 124 -21.87 -25.81 12.85
N GLU A 125 -22.90 -26.66 12.89
CA GLU A 125 -23.02 -27.77 13.85
C GLU A 125 -21.94 -28.84 13.68
N ASN A 126 -21.21 -28.85 12.54
CA ASN A 126 -20.16 -29.82 12.23
C ASN A 126 -18.92 -29.19 11.62
N ILE A 127 -18.03 -28.61 12.44
CA ILE A 127 -16.74 -28.03 11.99
C ILE A 127 -15.57 -29.03 12.09
N THR A 128 -15.81 -30.30 12.25
CA THR A 128 -14.72 -31.27 12.48
C THR A 128 -13.89 -31.59 11.23
N GLN A 129 -14.37 -31.24 10.05
CA GLN A 129 -13.63 -31.53 8.81
C GLN A 129 -13.64 -30.35 7.85
N LYS A 130 -12.44 -29.85 7.54
CA LYS A 130 -12.23 -28.74 6.61
C LYS A 130 -11.85 -29.28 5.24
N TYR A 131 -12.71 -29.08 4.24
CA TYR A 131 -12.36 -29.36 2.85
C TYR A 131 -11.77 -28.10 2.21
N ILE A 132 -10.59 -28.24 1.60
CA ILE A 132 -9.99 -27.17 0.80
C ILE A 132 -10.60 -27.29 -0.60
N ALA A 133 -11.39 -26.30 -0.99
CA ALA A 133 -11.84 -26.14 -2.36
C ALA A 133 -10.75 -25.37 -3.14
N TYR A 134 -10.27 -25.97 -4.23
CA TYR A 134 -9.34 -25.33 -5.16
C TYR A 134 -10.13 -24.70 -6.31
#